data_14aa1a0404ad2ab54c0bd67523295e17
#
_entry.id   14aa1a0404ad2ab54c0bd67523295e17
#
_cell.length_a   1.000
_cell.length_b   1.000
_cell.length_c   1.000
_cell.angle_alpha   90.00
_cell.angle_beta   90.00
_cell.angle_gamma   90.00
#
_symmetry.space_group_name_H-M   'P 1'
#
loop_
_entity.id
_entity.type
_entity.pdbx_description
1 polymer ?
#
loop_
_entity_poly.entity_id
_entity_poly.type
_entity_poly.pdbx_seq_one_letter_code
_entity_poly.pdbx_strand_id
1 'polypeptide(L)'
;MILKNKKDLINFLNSLSKENSIGVITGSFDLLHDGHKHALDYSSKLVDKLIVLVNSDQSIYIYKGKNRPIETFEKRISNLEEYNNNLIYVELDEVIPNNL
;
A
#
# COMPACT_ATOMS: atom_id res chain seq x y z
N MET A 1 -7.98 4.81 5.07
CA MET A 1 -7.57 6.18 4.63
C MET A 1 -6.69 6.08 3.41
N ILE A 2 -6.94 6.92 2.42
CA ILE A 2 -6.14 6.95 1.19
C ILE A 2 -5.42 8.29 1.13
N LEU A 3 -4.09 8.25 1.03
CA LEU A 3 -3.26 9.43 0.87
C LEU A 3 -2.76 9.46 -0.58
N LYS A 4 -2.93 10.59 -1.25
CA LYS A 4 -2.75 10.68 -2.70
C LYS A 4 -1.34 11.01 -3.18
N ASN A 5 -0.49 11.53 -2.29
CA ASN A 5 0.85 11.96 -2.68
C ASN A 5 1.78 12.03 -1.48
N LYS A 6 3.07 12.31 -1.75
CA LYS A 6 4.09 12.42 -0.72
C LYS A 6 3.78 13.49 0.33
N LYS A 7 3.23 14.62 -0.10
CA LYS A 7 2.93 15.72 0.80
C LYS A 7 1.90 15.28 1.83
N ASP A 8 0.84 14.61 1.40
CA ASP A 8 -0.20 14.11 2.29
C ASP A 8 0.37 13.08 3.27
N LEU A 9 1.26 12.22 2.80
CA LEU A 9 1.92 11.25 3.65
C LEU A 9 2.78 11.92 4.71
N ILE A 10 3.58 12.91 4.33
CA ILE A 10 4.42 13.65 5.27
C ILE A 10 3.57 14.37 6.31
N ASN A 11 2.50 15.02 5.89
CA ASN A 11 1.58 15.70 6.80
C ASN A 11 0.96 14.71 7.78
N PHE A 12 0.55 13.55 7.30
CA PHE A 12 0.00 12.51 8.16
C PHE A 12 1.03 12.05 9.20
N LEU A 13 2.26 11.76 8.77
CA LEU A 13 3.31 11.31 9.67
C LEU A 13 3.62 12.35 10.74
N ASN A 14 3.65 13.63 10.34
CA ASN A 14 3.92 14.72 11.27
C ASN A 14 2.79 14.91 12.29
N SER A 15 1.59 14.44 11.98
CA SER A 15 0.44 14.54 12.90
C SER A 15 0.46 13.44 13.97
N LEU A 16 1.25 12.40 13.81
CA LEU A 16 1.29 11.28 14.71
C LEU A 16 2.13 11.59 15.96
N SER A 17 1.74 10.99 17.08
CA SER A 17 2.54 11.02 18.28
C SER A 17 3.85 10.28 18.06
N LYS A 18 4.94 10.76 18.68
CA LYS A 18 6.23 10.08 18.64
C LYS A 18 6.19 8.69 19.28
N GLU A 19 5.15 8.44 20.07
CA GLU A 19 4.97 7.15 20.73
C GLU A 19 4.33 6.10 19.83
N ASN A 20 3.74 6.51 18.69
CA ASN A 20 3.17 5.56 17.76
C ASN A 20 4.26 4.81 17.00
N SER A 21 4.17 3.50 17.01
CA SER A 21 5.00 2.70 16.11
C SER A 21 4.38 2.69 14.72
N ILE A 22 5.23 2.77 13.70
CA ILE A 22 4.81 2.86 12.30
C ILE A 22 5.48 1.73 11.54
N GLY A 23 4.68 0.98 10.81
CA GLY A 23 5.18 -0.04 9.89
C GLY A 23 4.84 0.34 8.46
N VAL A 24 5.62 -0.19 7.52
CA VAL A 24 5.40 0.03 6.10
C VAL A 24 5.46 -1.30 5.38
N ILE A 25 4.49 -1.55 4.52
CA ILE A 25 4.49 -2.70 3.63
C ILE A 25 4.23 -2.20 2.21
N THR A 26 4.89 -2.81 1.24
CA THR A 26 4.74 -2.43 -0.17
C THR A 26 4.25 -3.61 -0.98
N GLY A 27 3.54 -3.32 -2.06
CA GLY A 27 3.09 -4.36 -2.97
C GLY A 27 2.17 -3.82 -4.04
N SER A 28 1.88 -4.67 -5.01
CA SER A 28 0.90 -4.35 -6.05
C SER A 28 -0.53 -4.69 -5.59
N PHE A 29 -0.70 -5.74 -4.83
CA PHE A 29 -2.00 -6.23 -4.36
C PHE A 29 -2.97 -6.44 -5.52
N ASP A 30 -2.42 -6.91 -6.63
CA ASP A 30 -3.20 -7.23 -7.83
C ASP A 30 -3.90 -8.58 -7.59
N LEU A 31 -5.21 -8.62 -7.77
CA LEU A 31 -6.02 -9.80 -7.45
C LEU A 31 -5.84 -10.20 -5.98
N LEU A 32 -6.35 -9.36 -5.10
CA LEU A 32 -6.23 -9.55 -3.65
C LEU A 32 -6.65 -10.97 -3.25
N HIS A 33 -5.75 -11.67 -2.57
CA HIS A 33 -5.97 -13.05 -2.16
C HIS A 33 -5.58 -13.27 -0.70
N ASP A 34 -5.78 -14.48 -0.20
CA ASP A 34 -5.57 -14.81 1.20
C ASP A 34 -4.14 -14.54 1.68
N GLY A 35 -3.14 -14.73 0.81
CA GLY A 35 -1.75 -14.41 1.15
C GLY A 35 -1.54 -12.94 1.43
N HIS A 36 -2.15 -12.07 0.61
CA HIS A 36 -2.11 -10.62 0.83
C HIS A 36 -2.81 -10.25 2.15
N LYS A 37 -3.97 -10.83 2.38
CA LYS A 37 -4.76 -10.54 3.59
C LYS A 37 -4.02 -10.98 4.85
N HIS A 38 -3.39 -12.14 4.80
CA HIS A 38 -2.58 -12.62 5.92
C HIS A 38 -1.42 -11.67 6.22
N ALA A 39 -0.72 -11.22 5.19
CA ALA A 39 0.40 -10.29 5.36
C ALA A 39 -0.06 -8.96 5.97
N LEU A 40 -1.20 -8.43 5.50
CA LEU A 40 -1.76 -7.19 6.04
C LEU A 40 -2.18 -7.37 7.50
N ASP A 41 -2.87 -8.46 7.81
CA ASP A 41 -3.33 -8.73 9.18
C ASP A 41 -2.16 -8.90 10.13
N TYR A 42 -1.19 -9.70 9.75
CA TYR A 42 -0.01 -9.95 10.58
C TYR A 42 0.76 -8.66 10.84
N SER A 43 1.03 -7.90 9.77
CA SER A 43 1.79 -6.65 9.87
C SER A 43 1.06 -5.61 10.71
N SER A 44 -0.26 -5.51 10.56
CA SER A 44 -1.05 -4.51 11.30
C SER A 44 -1.07 -4.76 12.80
N LYS A 45 -0.83 -5.99 13.23
CA LYS A 45 -0.78 -6.33 14.65
C LYS A 45 0.55 -5.97 15.30
N LEU A 46 1.58 -5.72 14.51
CA LEU A 46 2.91 -5.45 15.01
C LEU A 46 3.15 -3.97 15.29
N VAL A 47 2.33 -3.09 14.77
CA VAL A 47 2.54 -1.64 14.85
C VAL A 47 1.22 -0.93 15.13
N ASP A 48 1.33 0.31 15.61
CA ASP A 48 0.16 1.14 15.87
C ASP A 48 -0.46 1.64 14.57
N LYS A 49 0.37 1.99 13.59
CA LYS A 49 -0.07 2.47 12.28
C LYS A 49 0.67 1.72 11.19
N LEU A 50 -0.09 1.09 10.31
CA LEU A 50 0.49 0.42 9.15
C LEU A 50 0.21 1.23 7.89
N ILE A 51 1.28 1.59 7.19
CA ILE A 51 1.21 2.29 5.92
C ILE A 51 1.42 1.26 4.82
N VAL A 52 0.49 1.20 3.89
CA VAL A 52 0.51 0.27 2.77
C VAL A 52 0.80 1.06 1.51
N LEU A 53 1.97 0.88 0.95
CA LEU A 53 2.37 1.50 -0.30
C LEU A 53 1.94 0.60 -1.44
N VAL A 54 0.99 1.06 -2.24
CA VAL A 54 0.39 0.28 -3.32
C VAL A 54 0.93 0.79 -4.64
N ASN A 55 1.57 -0.09 -5.41
CA ASN A 55 2.20 0.30 -6.66
C ASN A 55 1.16 0.84 -7.65
N SER A 56 1.52 1.94 -8.32
CA SER A 56 0.71 2.50 -9.41
C SER A 56 0.67 1.53 -10.59
N ASP A 57 -0.31 1.72 -11.48
CA ASP A 57 -0.39 0.91 -12.70
C ASP A 57 0.88 1.04 -13.52
N GLN A 58 1.40 2.26 -13.64
CA GLN A 58 2.61 2.52 -14.40
C GLN A 58 3.82 1.80 -13.81
N SER A 59 3.99 1.82 -12.49
CA SER A 59 5.14 1.17 -11.86
C SER A 59 5.07 -0.36 -12.03
N ILE A 60 3.88 -0.93 -11.97
CA ILE A 60 3.70 -2.37 -12.20
C ILE A 60 4.00 -2.71 -13.66
N TYR A 61 3.52 -1.89 -14.59
CA TYR A 61 3.78 -2.09 -16.00
C TYR A 61 5.29 -2.13 -16.29
N ILE A 62 6.03 -1.17 -15.74
CA ILE A 62 7.48 -1.10 -15.92
C ILE A 62 8.17 -2.33 -15.35
N TYR A 63 7.74 -2.77 -14.17
CA TYR A 63 8.40 -3.87 -13.45
C TYR A 63 7.98 -5.26 -13.97
N LYS A 64 6.70 -5.47 -14.22
CA LYS A 64 6.15 -6.79 -14.55
C LYS A 64 5.78 -6.98 -16.02
N GLY A 65 5.78 -5.90 -16.80
CA GLY A 65 5.48 -5.96 -18.23
C GLY A 65 4.05 -5.57 -18.57
N LYS A 66 3.77 -5.59 -19.88
CA LYS A 66 2.58 -4.97 -20.46
C LYS A 66 1.25 -5.67 -20.13
N ASN A 67 1.29 -6.87 -19.58
CA ASN A 67 0.07 -7.58 -19.20
C ASN A 67 -0.30 -7.36 -17.73
N ARG A 68 0.39 -6.45 -17.06
CA ARG A 68 0.17 -6.14 -15.65
C ARG A 68 0.05 -4.64 -15.43
N PRO A 69 -0.76 -4.20 -14.46
CA PRO A 69 -1.57 -5.02 -13.56
C PRO A 69 -2.82 -5.56 -14.27
N ILE A 70 -3.43 -6.59 -13.73
CA ILE A 70 -4.71 -7.10 -14.21
C ILE A 70 -5.84 -6.18 -13.76
N GLU A 71 -5.78 -5.70 -12.51
CA GLU A 71 -6.74 -4.74 -11.97
C GLU A 71 -6.13 -3.35 -11.93
N THR A 72 -6.93 -2.33 -12.23
CA THR A 72 -6.50 -0.93 -12.12
C THR A 72 -6.17 -0.58 -10.67
N PHE A 73 -5.40 0.49 -10.48
CA PHE A 73 -5.10 0.99 -9.15
C PHE A 73 -6.38 1.25 -8.34
N GLU A 74 -7.36 1.90 -8.96
CA GLU A 74 -8.63 2.22 -8.29
C GLU A 74 -9.35 0.96 -7.83
N LYS A 75 -9.33 -0.08 -8.65
CA LYS A 75 -9.96 -1.36 -8.29
C LYS A 75 -9.20 -2.03 -7.15
N ARG A 76 -7.87 -2.02 -7.21
CA ARG A 76 -7.04 -2.63 -6.16
C ARG A 76 -7.22 -1.91 -4.83
N ILE A 77 -7.25 -0.57 -4.84
CA ILE A 77 -7.50 0.22 -3.63
C ILE A 77 -8.89 -0.05 -3.08
N SER A 78 -9.89 -0.16 -3.95
CA SER A 78 -11.26 -0.46 -3.52
C SER A 78 -11.33 -1.81 -2.80
N ASN A 79 -10.65 -2.83 -3.34
CA ASN A 79 -10.60 -4.15 -2.72
C ASN A 79 -9.93 -4.11 -1.35
N LEU A 80 -8.84 -3.35 -1.24
CA LEU A 80 -8.11 -3.20 0.01
C LEU A 80 -8.95 -2.47 1.07
N GLU A 81 -9.59 -1.36 0.69
CA GLU A 81 -10.43 -0.58 1.61
C GLU A 81 -11.62 -1.40 2.07
N GLU A 82 -12.20 -2.19 1.19
CA GLU A 82 -13.31 -3.07 1.55
C GLU A 82 -12.85 -4.13 2.54
N TYR A 83 -11.65 -4.64 2.37
CA TYR A 83 -11.10 -5.63 3.28
C TYR A 83 -10.73 -5.03 4.64
N ASN A 84 -10.05 -3.89 4.64
CA ASN A 84 -9.63 -3.23 5.89
C ASN A 84 -9.47 -1.72 5.66
N ASN A 85 -10.44 -0.95 6.12
CA ASN A 85 -10.42 0.51 5.97
C ASN A 85 -9.69 1.25 7.09
N ASN A 86 -9.09 0.52 8.04
CA ASN A 86 -8.32 1.12 9.13
C ASN A 86 -6.85 1.33 8.78
N LEU A 87 -6.41 0.77 7.66
CA LEU A 87 -5.03 0.94 7.22
C LEU A 87 -4.88 2.22 6.40
N ILE A 88 -3.63 2.65 6.22
CA ILE A 88 -3.31 3.86 5.48
C ILE A 88 -2.71 3.43 4.14
N TYR A 89 -3.39 3.75 3.03
CA TYR A 89 -2.97 3.37 1.68
C TYR A 89 -2.40 4.57 0.96
N VAL A 90 -1.24 4.38 0.33
CA VAL A 90 -0.56 5.44 -0.43
C VAL A 90 -0.17 4.87 -1.79
N GLU A 91 -0.40 5.63 -2.85
CA GLU A 91 0.06 5.22 -4.18
C GLU A 91 1.57 5.37 -4.27
N LEU A 92 2.24 4.31 -4.70
CA LEU A 92 3.68 4.31 -4.93
C LEU A 92 3.94 4.26 -6.44
N ASP A 93 4.37 5.38 -6.99
CA ASP A 93 4.63 5.49 -8.44
C ASP A 93 6.13 5.39 -8.73
N GLU A 94 6.77 4.42 -8.10
CA GLU A 94 8.20 4.19 -8.28
C GLU A 94 8.47 2.70 -8.38
N VAL A 95 9.48 2.35 -9.18
CA VAL A 95 10.01 0.99 -9.20
C VAL A 95 11.15 0.94 -8.20
N ILE A 96 11.01 0.08 -7.18
CA ILE A 96 12.06 -0.10 -6.20
C ILE A 96 13.04 -1.14 -6.75
N PRO A 97 14.30 -0.75 -7.04
CA PRO A 97 15.24 -1.64 -7.76
C PRO A 97 15.47 -3.00 -7.12
N ASN A 98 15.44 -3.07 -5.82
CA ASN A 98 15.66 -4.33 -5.10
C ASN A 98 14.37 -4.92 -4.56
N ASN A 99 13.27 -4.55 -5.14
CA ASN A 99 11.99 -5.09 -4.79
C ASN A 99 11.87 -6.49 -5.36
N LEU A 100 12.21 -7.40 -4.59
CA LEU A 100 12.25 -8.81 -4.98
C LEU A 100 10.92 -9.48 -4.77
#